data_68d1db6fab50d0e8d7eb26f2ea0d825e
#
_entry.id   68d1db6fab50d0e8d7eb26f2ea0d825e
#
_cell.length_a   1.000
_cell.length_b   1.000
_cell.length_c   1.000
_cell.angle_alpha   90.00
_cell.angle_beta   90.00
_cell.angle_gamma   90.00
#
_symmetry.space_group_name_H-M   'P 1'
#
loop_
_entity.id
_entity.type
_entity.pdbx_description
1 polymer ?
#
loop_
_entity_poly.entity_id
_entity_poly.type
_entity_poly.pdbx_seq_one_letter_code
_entity_poly.pdbx_strand_id
1 'polypeptide(L)'
;MSRLIAFGCSLTFGHGLPDCHIPPRDPGYTPSKYSWPAILSSLLDRECINLANPGSSNKRIWKTIIDFDYTPSDIVFILWSYPERSAILNKNDIQDIGPWMEDTVSKNYYESGYSTHDALVQSQLFISHANGFFKEKNITVYNLIVKKSLKHVFTLGGNTIPHVPLYMCDDFRYYYPKALDIHHPGDECHRVFAESILTYITTGKINKLSILEKVKRKFLKV
;
A
#
# COMPACT_ATOMS: atom_id res chain seq x y z
N MET A 1 3.51 -16.47 18.19
CA MET A 1 3.16 -16.78 16.79
C MET A 1 3.82 -15.72 15.93
N SER A 2 4.40 -16.10 14.80
CA SER A 2 5.04 -15.12 13.90
C SER A 2 3.96 -14.33 13.12
N ARG A 3 4.15 -13.01 12.96
CA ARG A 3 3.15 -12.13 12.38
C ARG A 3 3.62 -11.56 11.03
N LEU A 4 2.68 -11.34 10.13
CA LEU A 4 2.83 -10.48 8.97
C LEU A 4 2.12 -9.15 9.27
N ILE A 5 2.88 -8.08 9.30
CA ILE A 5 2.36 -6.74 9.55
C ILE A 5 2.29 -5.98 8.21
N ALA A 6 1.13 -5.49 7.84
CA ALA A 6 0.94 -4.76 6.59
C ALA A 6 0.52 -3.31 6.82
N PHE A 7 1.19 -2.39 6.13
CA PHE A 7 0.86 -0.97 6.12
C PHE A 7 0.54 -0.51 4.70
N GLY A 8 -0.36 0.46 4.58
CA GLY A 8 -0.72 1.00 3.28
C GLY A 8 -2.01 1.82 3.30
N CYS A 9 -2.58 1.98 2.12
CA CYS A 9 -3.85 2.68 1.93
C CYS A 9 -4.99 1.70 1.59
N SER A 10 -6.05 2.19 0.93
CA SER A 10 -7.21 1.40 0.49
C SER A 10 -6.84 0.11 -0.28
N LEU A 11 -5.75 0.12 -1.05
CA LEU A 11 -5.26 -1.03 -1.81
C LEU A 11 -4.69 -2.15 -0.91
N THR A 12 -4.22 -1.82 0.27
CA THR A 12 -3.75 -2.78 1.27
C THR A 12 -4.88 -3.21 2.19
N PHE A 13 -5.77 -2.29 2.52
CA PHE A 13 -6.97 -2.54 3.30
C PHE A 13 -7.91 -3.56 2.62
N GLY A 14 -7.98 -3.53 1.28
CA GLY A 14 -8.94 -4.30 0.49
C GLY A 14 -10.29 -3.60 0.35
N HIS A 15 -10.26 -2.24 0.23
CA HIS A 15 -11.46 -1.44 0.05
C HIS A 15 -12.26 -1.91 -1.17
N GLY A 16 -13.57 -2.07 -1.00
CA GLY A 16 -14.50 -2.53 -2.01
C GLY A 16 -14.61 -4.05 -2.15
N LEU A 17 -13.80 -4.84 -1.42
CA LEU A 17 -13.92 -6.30 -1.41
C LEU A 17 -15.19 -6.75 -0.67
N PRO A 18 -15.76 -7.93 -1.01
CA PRO A 18 -17.11 -8.31 -0.61
C PRO A 18 -17.38 -8.33 0.89
N ASP A 19 -16.37 -8.63 1.71
CA ASP A 19 -16.50 -8.77 3.16
C ASP A 19 -16.31 -7.46 3.93
N CYS A 20 -15.86 -6.39 3.26
CA CYS A 20 -15.66 -5.09 3.90
C CYS A 20 -16.35 -3.93 3.16
N HIS A 21 -17.04 -4.19 2.03
CA HIS A 21 -17.73 -3.15 1.28
C HIS A 21 -19.03 -2.73 1.95
N ILE A 22 -19.19 -1.42 2.18
CA ILE A 22 -20.44 -0.79 2.62
C ILE A 22 -20.94 0.09 1.46
N PRO A 23 -22.10 -0.25 0.84
CA PRO A 23 -22.65 0.56 -0.23
C PRO A 23 -22.92 2.02 0.20
N PRO A 24 -22.75 3.01 -0.71
CA PRO A 24 -22.38 2.81 -2.10
C PRO A 24 -20.86 2.68 -2.35
N ARG A 25 -19.99 3.16 -1.42
CA ARG A 25 -18.53 3.24 -1.65
C ARG A 25 -17.69 3.25 -0.37
N ASP A 26 -18.28 3.07 0.78
CA ASP A 26 -17.53 3.16 2.03
C ASP A 26 -16.68 1.90 2.25
N PRO A 27 -15.48 2.02 2.84
CA PRO A 27 -14.76 0.88 3.35
C PRO A 27 -15.49 0.33 4.59
N GLY A 28 -15.37 -0.96 4.82
CA GLY A 28 -15.81 -1.55 6.10
C GLY A 28 -14.95 -1.06 7.27
N TYR A 29 -15.33 -1.47 8.47
CA TYR A 29 -14.63 -1.08 9.70
C TYR A 29 -13.32 -1.84 9.92
N THR A 30 -13.14 -2.96 9.24
CA THR A 30 -11.96 -3.82 9.36
C THR A 30 -11.41 -4.16 7.97
N PRO A 31 -10.07 -4.34 7.85
CA PRO A 31 -9.48 -4.77 6.59
C PRO A 31 -10.06 -6.10 6.11
N SER A 32 -10.17 -6.22 4.79
CA SER A 32 -10.73 -7.42 4.15
C SER A 32 -9.83 -8.65 4.36
N LYS A 33 -10.46 -9.80 4.66
CA LYS A 33 -9.79 -11.11 4.65
C LYS A 33 -9.43 -11.60 3.24
N TYR A 34 -9.93 -10.96 2.19
CA TYR A 34 -9.56 -11.20 0.78
C TYR A 34 -8.50 -10.20 0.30
N SER A 35 -8.00 -9.32 1.17
CA SER A 35 -6.92 -8.40 0.82
C SER A 35 -5.60 -9.15 0.62
N TRP A 36 -4.70 -8.60 -0.19
CA TRP A 36 -3.41 -9.23 -0.47
C TRP A 36 -2.56 -9.53 0.79
N PRO A 37 -2.60 -8.73 1.89
CA PRO A 37 -1.88 -9.08 3.10
C PRO A 37 -2.45 -10.33 3.79
N ALA A 38 -3.78 -10.42 3.85
CA ALA A 38 -4.45 -11.58 4.45
C ALA A 38 -4.16 -12.87 3.67
N ILE A 39 -4.18 -12.80 2.34
CA ILE A 39 -3.82 -13.93 1.48
C ILE A 39 -2.34 -14.30 1.65
N LEU A 40 -1.44 -13.31 1.61
CA LEU A 40 0.00 -13.53 1.74
C LEU A 40 0.35 -14.13 3.12
N SER A 41 -0.30 -13.65 4.19
CA SER A 41 -0.08 -14.18 5.53
C SER A 41 -0.48 -15.66 5.64
N SER A 42 -1.60 -16.03 5.03
CA SER A 42 -2.03 -17.44 4.94
C SER A 42 -1.03 -18.29 4.14
N LEU A 43 -0.51 -17.80 3.03
CA LEU A 43 0.51 -18.49 2.23
C LEU A 43 1.85 -18.66 2.96
N LEU A 44 2.15 -17.78 3.92
CA LEU A 44 3.38 -17.81 4.74
C LEU A 44 3.19 -18.47 6.11
N ASP A 45 1.99 -19.00 6.40
CA ASP A 45 1.61 -19.55 7.71
C ASP A 45 1.90 -18.57 8.87
N ARG A 46 1.40 -17.33 8.73
CA ARG A 46 1.57 -16.25 9.72
C ARG A 46 0.24 -15.63 10.09
N GLU A 47 0.15 -15.08 11.30
CA GLU A 47 -0.94 -14.21 11.68
C GLU A 47 -0.89 -12.90 10.86
N CYS A 48 -2.03 -12.45 10.33
CA CYS A 48 -2.13 -11.20 9.60
C CYS A 48 -2.53 -10.04 10.52
N ILE A 49 -1.70 -9.00 10.59
CA ILE A 49 -2.06 -7.71 11.19
C ILE A 49 -2.02 -6.66 10.08
N ASN A 50 -3.18 -6.33 9.55
CA ASN A 50 -3.32 -5.32 8.51
C ASN A 50 -3.70 -3.98 9.12
N LEU A 51 -2.74 -3.06 9.19
CA LEU A 51 -2.85 -1.70 9.75
C LEU A 51 -3.07 -0.61 8.68
N ALA A 52 -3.45 -1.03 7.49
CA ALA A 52 -3.77 -0.09 6.42
C ALA A 52 -5.05 0.68 6.72
N ASN A 53 -5.10 1.92 6.26
CA ASN A 53 -6.30 2.76 6.36
C ASN A 53 -6.61 3.37 4.98
N PRO A 54 -7.86 3.28 4.50
CA PRO A 54 -8.28 3.89 3.24
C PRO A 54 -7.96 5.38 3.20
N GLY A 55 -7.43 5.85 2.06
CA GLY A 55 -7.05 7.26 1.92
C GLY A 55 -5.65 7.62 2.44
N SER A 56 -4.97 6.76 3.20
CA SER A 56 -3.70 7.06 3.84
C SER A 56 -2.67 7.72 2.93
N SER A 57 -2.05 8.76 3.46
CA SER A 57 -0.81 9.36 2.97
C SER A 57 0.43 8.58 3.45
N ASN A 58 1.59 8.84 2.84
CA ASN A 58 2.86 8.27 3.31
C ASN A 58 3.21 8.75 4.73
N LYS A 59 2.76 9.95 5.13
CA LYS A 59 2.91 10.49 6.49
C LYS A 59 2.10 9.68 7.52
N ARG A 60 0.83 9.33 7.22
CA ARG A 60 0.02 8.46 8.08
C ARG A 60 0.63 7.07 8.17
N ILE A 61 1.01 6.48 7.03
CA ILE A 61 1.67 5.16 7.00
C ILE A 61 2.90 5.15 7.90
N TRP A 62 3.79 6.15 7.75
CA TRP A 62 4.97 6.31 8.59
C TRP A 62 4.62 6.44 10.08
N LYS A 63 3.64 7.27 10.43
CA LYS A 63 3.23 7.45 11.83
C LYS A 63 2.70 6.15 12.42
N THR A 64 1.87 5.41 11.69
CA THR A 64 1.36 4.10 12.12
C THR A 64 2.49 3.09 12.32
N ILE A 65 3.52 3.13 11.47
CA ILE A 65 4.73 2.29 11.62
C ILE A 65 5.44 2.59 12.95
N ILE A 66 5.68 3.85 13.27
CA ILE A 66 6.46 4.23 14.45
C ILE A 66 5.70 3.92 15.75
N ASP A 67 4.38 3.99 15.73
CA ASP A 67 3.53 3.76 16.92
C ASP A 67 3.27 2.28 17.22
N PHE A 68 3.60 1.36 16.30
CA PHE A 68 3.28 -0.05 16.47
C PHE A 68 4.35 -0.82 17.26
N ASP A 69 3.91 -1.77 18.09
CA ASP A 69 4.79 -2.63 18.88
C ASP A 69 5.16 -3.91 18.10
N TYR A 70 6.43 -4.00 17.76
CA TYR A 70 7.00 -5.11 16.98
C TYR A 70 7.64 -6.17 17.87
N THR A 71 7.66 -7.40 17.34
CA THR A 71 8.47 -8.50 17.85
C THR A 71 9.56 -8.88 16.85
N PRO A 72 10.68 -9.48 17.28
CA PRO A 72 11.76 -9.86 16.36
C PRO A 72 11.38 -10.88 15.27
N SER A 73 10.27 -11.60 15.44
CA SER A 73 9.75 -12.59 14.48
C SER A 73 8.82 -11.99 13.42
N ASP A 74 8.50 -10.69 13.52
CA ASP A 74 7.62 -10.04 12.58
C ASP A 74 8.27 -9.87 11.21
N ILE A 75 7.45 -9.94 10.18
CA ILE A 75 7.80 -9.57 8.82
C ILE A 75 6.86 -8.43 8.38
N VAL A 76 7.44 -7.37 7.84
CA VAL A 76 6.71 -6.15 7.53
C VAL A 76 6.60 -5.95 6.03
N PHE A 77 5.40 -5.64 5.56
CA PHE A 77 5.13 -5.24 4.18
C PHE A 77 4.49 -3.85 4.16
N ILE A 78 5.07 -2.95 3.38
CA ILE A 78 4.58 -1.58 3.25
C ILE A 78 4.26 -1.30 1.79
N LEU A 79 3.00 -1.06 1.47
CA LEU A 79 2.60 -0.53 0.16
C LEU A 79 2.47 0.99 0.28
N TRP A 80 3.57 1.69 -0.02
CA TRP A 80 3.62 3.14 0.01
C TRP A 80 2.62 3.76 -0.96
N SER A 81 1.97 4.82 -0.50
CA SER A 81 0.90 5.50 -1.20
C SER A 81 1.44 6.60 -2.14
N TYR A 82 0.53 7.37 -2.69
CA TYR A 82 0.80 8.49 -3.56
C TYR A 82 1.42 9.67 -2.80
N PRO A 83 2.54 10.27 -3.27
CA PRO A 83 3.18 11.40 -2.62
C PRO A 83 2.27 12.62 -2.44
N GLU A 84 1.34 12.84 -3.37
CA GLU A 84 0.40 13.96 -3.32
C GLU A 84 -0.58 13.91 -2.14
N ARG A 85 -0.71 12.80 -1.43
CA ARG A 85 -1.51 12.68 -0.22
C ARG A 85 -0.75 13.20 0.99
N SER A 86 -1.43 13.91 1.88
CA SER A 86 -0.84 14.40 3.13
C SER A 86 -1.69 14.04 4.34
N ALA A 87 -1.25 14.43 5.53
CA ALA A 87 -2.01 14.31 6.76
C ALA A 87 -1.57 15.37 7.79
N ILE A 88 -2.50 15.78 8.64
CA ILE A 88 -2.22 16.54 9.85
C ILE A 88 -2.18 15.56 11.01
N LEU A 89 -1.06 15.56 11.74
CA LEU A 89 -0.91 14.75 12.95
C LEU A 89 -1.32 15.59 14.15
N ASN A 90 -2.46 15.28 14.71
CA ASN A 90 -2.92 15.83 15.98
C ASN A 90 -2.50 14.90 17.13
N LYS A 91 -2.56 15.37 18.37
CA LYS A 91 -2.13 14.59 19.54
C LYS A 91 -2.79 13.21 19.63
N ASN A 92 -4.07 13.13 19.30
CA ASN A 92 -4.87 11.90 19.46
C ASN A 92 -5.55 11.44 18.16
N ASP A 93 -5.26 12.09 17.02
CA ASP A 93 -5.92 11.81 15.75
C ASP A 93 -5.01 12.11 14.57
N ILE A 94 -5.31 11.50 13.43
CA ILE A 94 -4.64 11.78 12.15
C ILE A 94 -5.72 12.15 11.15
N GLN A 95 -5.73 13.42 10.73
CA GLN A 95 -6.60 13.89 9.67
C GLN A 95 -5.91 13.72 8.32
N ASP A 96 -6.44 12.84 7.46
CA ASP A 96 -5.95 12.72 6.09
C ASP A 96 -6.31 13.92 5.24
N ILE A 97 -5.45 14.26 4.28
CA ILE A 97 -5.60 15.30 3.28
C ILE A 97 -5.40 14.66 1.91
N GLY A 98 -6.44 14.66 1.08
CA GLY A 98 -6.41 14.06 -0.24
C GLY A 98 -6.95 14.99 -1.32
N PRO A 99 -6.41 14.93 -2.57
CA PRO A 99 -6.84 15.82 -3.66
C PRO A 99 -8.29 15.62 -4.10
N TRP A 100 -8.93 14.55 -3.62
CA TRP A 100 -10.35 14.24 -3.88
C TRP A 100 -11.29 14.67 -2.75
N MET A 101 -10.75 15.19 -1.64
CA MET A 101 -11.52 15.61 -0.48
C MET A 101 -12.03 17.03 -0.66
N GLU A 102 -13.30 17.25 -0.29
CA GLU A 102 -13.98 18.53 -0.52
C GLU A 102 -14.04 19.41 0.74
N ASP A 103 -13.47 18.95 1.85
CA ASP A 103 -13.39 19.73 3.08
C ASP A 103 -12.46 20.95 2.93
N THR A 104 -12.69 21.97 3.76
CA THR A 104 -11.97 23.25 3.70
C THR A 104 -10.46 23.10 3.91
N VAL A 105 -10.03 22.16 4.77
CA VAL A 105 -8.61 21.94 5.07
C VAL A 105 -7.88 21.40 3.86
N SER A 106 -8.47 20.37 3.22
CA SER A 106 -7.91 19.77 2.00
C SER A 106 -7.86 20.79 0.85
N LYS A 107 -8.95 21.55 0.62
CA LYS A 107 -8.98 22.59 -0.42
C LYS A 107 -7.89 23.65 -0.20
N ASN A 108 -7.80 24.22 0.98
CA ASN A 108 -6.78 25.23 1.30
C ASN A 108 -5.36 24.68 1.15
N TYR A 109 -5.12 23.41 1.54
CA TYR A 109 -3.82 22.78 1.37
C TYR A 109 -3.40 22.69 -0.10
N TYR A 110 -4.30 22.24 -0.99
CA TYR A 110 -3.97 22.10 -2.41
C TYR A 110 -3.94 23.43 -3.17
N GLU A 111 -4.70 24.43 -2.74
CA GLU A 111 -4.73 25.76 -3.36
C GLU A 111 -3.51 26.62 -3.02
N SER A 112 -2.99 26.50 -1.80
CA SER A 112 -1.96 27.44 -1.31
C SER A 112 -0.74 26.80 -0.65
N GLY A 113 -0.81 25.54 -0.21
CA GLY A 113 0.25 24.88 0.53
C GLY A 113 0.92 23.70 -0.19
N TYR A 114 0.34 23.20 -1.28
CA TYR A 114 0.85 22.01 -1.96
C TYR A 114 1.99 22.31 -2.92
N SER A 115 3.04 21.50 -2.82
CA SER A 115 4.11 21.43 -3.81
C SER A 115 4.42 19.96 -4.13
N THR A 116 4.44 19.62 -5.42
CA THR A 116 4.81 18.27 -5.88
C THR A 116 6.22 17.90 -5.44
N HIS A 117 7.16 18.84 -5.45
CA HIS A 117 8.52 18.61 -5.01
C HIS A 117 8.59 18.33 -3.50
N ASP A 118 7.92 19.16 -2.70
CA ASP A 118 7.86 18.98 -1.24
C ASP A 118 7.20 17.65 -0.88
N ALA A 119 6.08 17.30 -1.50
CA ALA A 119 5.39 16.03 -1.31
C ALA A 119 6.28 14.81 -1.63
N LEU A 120 7.11 14.91 -2.67
CA LEU A 120 8.10 13.90 -3.02
C LEU A 120 9.18 13.80 -1.93
N VAL A 121 9.80 14.93 -1.54
CA VAL A 121 10.87 14.96 -0.51
C VAL A 121 10.34 14.43 0.82
N GLN A 122 9.15 14.82 1.26
CA GLN A 122 8.53 14.29 2.46
C GLN A 122 8.34 12.78 2.40
N SER A 123 7.83 12.26 1.26
CA SER A 123 7.67 10.81 1.07
C SER A 123 9.01 10.07 1.16
N GLN A 124 10.07 10.62 0.55
CA GLN A 124 11.43 10.06 0.63
C GLN A 124 11.95 10.02 2.07
N LEU A 125 11.72 11.09 2.84
CA LEU A 125 12.12 11.16 4.27
C LEU A 125 11.37 10.12 5.12
N PHE A 126 10.05 9.98 4.95
CA PHE A 126 9.26 8.98 5.69
C PHE A 126 9.70 7.55 5.37
N ILE A 127 9.94 7.25 4.09
CA ILE A 127 10.40 5.94 3.65
C ILE A 127 11.82 5.65 4.21
N SER A 128 12.72 6.61 4.11
CA SER A 128 14.10 6.48 4.61
C SER A 128 14.11 6.26 6.13
N HIS A 129 13.36 7.05 6.88
CA HIS A 129 13.27 6.91 8.34
C HIS A 129 12.66 5.55 8.73
N ALA A 130 11.57 5.10 8.09
CA ALA A 130 10.97 3.80 8.37
C ALA A 130 11.96 2.65 8.12
N ASN A 131 12.75 2.72 7.05
CA ASN A 131 13.77 1.70 6.78
C ASN A 131 14.89 1.71 7.82
N GLY A 132 15.36 2.88 8.26
CA GLY A 132 16.32 3.02 9.37
C GLY A 132 15.78 2.40 10.66
N PHE A 133 14.54 2.72 11.02
CA PHE A 133 13.84 2.19 12.19
C PHE A 133 13.75 0.64 12.19
N PHE A 134 13.39 0.02 11.06
CA PHE A 134 13.34 -1.44 10.97
C PHE A 134 14.74 -2.08 10.99
N LYS A 135 15.72 -1.43 10.38
CA LYS A 135 17.11 -1.89 10.42
C LYS A 135 17.65 -1.90 11.85
N GLU A 136 17.40 -0.85 12.63
CA GLU A 136 17.81 -0.78 14.04
C GLU A 136 17.13 -1.85 14.90
N LYS A 137 15.88 -2.19 14.61
CA LYS A 137 15.12 -3.25 15.29
C LYS A 137 15.41 -4.66 14.76
N ASN A 138 16.25 -4.81 13.74
CA ASN A 138 16.53 -6.07 13.05
C ASN A 138 15.27 -6.79 12.54
N ILE A 139 14.31 -6.02 12.01
CA ILE A 139 13.03 -6.51 11.47
C ILE A 139 13.11 -6.55 9.94
N THR A 140 12.70 -7.66 9.35
CA THR A 140 12.62 -7.79 7.89
C THR A 140 11.49 -6.94 7.33
N VAL A 141 11.80 -6.03 6.41
CA VAL A 141 10.83 -5.15 5.75
C VAL A 141 10.88 -5.28 4.22
N TYR A 142 9.71 -5.35 3.61
CA TYR A 142 9.52 -5.30 2.16
C TYR A 142 8.75 -4.05 1.77
N ASN A 143 9.41 -3.17 1.02
CA ASN A 143 8.80 -1.96 0.49
C ASN A 143 8.19 -2.23 -0.89
N LEU A 144 6.96 -1.78 -1.08
CA LEU A 144 6.24 -1.76 -2.35
C LEU A 144 5.75 -0.33 -2.61
N ILE A 145 5.41 -0.02 -3.86
CA ILE A 145 4.78 1.24 -4.24
C ILE A 145 3.62 1.00 -5.19
N VAL A 146 2.60 1.81 -5.11
CA VAL A 146 1.35 1.64 -5.86
C VAL A 146 1.53 1.69 -7.38
N LYS A 147 2.46 2.50 -7.90
CA LYS A 147 2.74 2.67 -9.33
C LYS A 147 4.24 2.72 -9.63
N LYS A 148 4.65 2.19 -10.79
CA LYS A 148 6.03 2.20 -11.26
C LYS A 148 6.59 3.62 -11.47
N SER A 149 5.76 4.55 -11.94
CA SER A 149 6.14 5.95 -12.13
C SER A 149 6.58 6.65 -10.84
N LEU A 150 6.16 6.14 -9.67
CA LEU A 150 6.49 6.69 -8.36
C LEU A 150 7.74 6.07 -7.71
N LYS A 151 8.45 5.15 -8.39
CA LYS A 151 9.62 4.43 -7.81
C LYS A 151 10.73 5.35 -7.32
N HIS A 152 10.81 6.60 -7.81
CA HIS A 152 11.80 7.59 -7.40
C HIS A 152 11.65 8.04 -5.93
N VAL A 153 10.52 7.75 -5.26
CA VAL A 153 10.37 7.97 -3.81
C VAL A 153 11.33 7.15 -2.96
N PHE A 154 11.90 6.07 -3.54
CA PHE A 154 12.88 5.23 -2.85
C PHE A 154 14.33 5.76 -2.98
N THR A 155 14.57 6.90 -3.63
CA THR A 155 15.90 7.46 -3.81
C THR A 155 16.00 8.81 -3.11
N LEU A 156 16.90 8.92 -2.12
CA LEU A 156 17.18 10.16 -1.39
C LEU A 156 18.70 10.35 -1.28
N GLY A 157 19.20 11.52 -1.69
CA GLY A 157 20.62 11.84 -1.59
C GLY A 157 21.54 10.85 -2.30
N GLY A 158 21.13 10.28 -3.43
CA GLY A 158 21.89 9.25 -4.18
C GLY A 158 21.77 7.83 -3.64
N ASN A 159 21.18 7.63 -2.46
CA ASN A 159 20.95 6.31 -1.87
C ASN A 159 19.59 5.77 -2.30
N THR A 160 19.54 4.53 -2.77
CA THR A 160 18.29 3.86 -3.15
C THR A 160 17.92 2.80 -2.12
N ILE A 161 16.72 2.91 -1.58
CA ILE A 161 16.14 1.92 -0.66
C ILE A 161 15.63 0.72 -1.49
N PRO A 162 16.00 -0.52 -1.13
CA PRO A 162 15.50 -1.70 -1.80
C PRO A 162 13.97 -1.78 -1.74
N HIS A 163 13.35 -2.12 -2.87
CA HIS A 163 11.91 -2.32 -2.95
C HIS A 163 11.55 -3.50 -3.85
N VAL A 164 10.40 -4.08 -3.61
CA VAL A 164 9.82 -5.15 -4.44
C VAL A 164 9.31 -4.50 -5.73
N PRO A 165 9.81 -4.88 -6.90
CA PRO A 165 9.45 -4.22 -8.17
C PRO A 165 8.13 -4.76 -8.76
N LEU A 166 7.09 -4.83 -7.92
CA LEU A 166 5.71 -5.16 -8.25
C LEU A 166 4.82 -3.95 -7.96
N TYR A 167 3.98 -3.58 -8.90
CA TYR A 167 3.20 -2.35 -8.86
C TYR A 167 1.71 -2.69 -9.03
N MET A 168 0.97 -2.68 -7.92
CA MET A 168 -0.42 -3.15 -7.90
C MET A 168 -1.31 -2.45 -8.94
N CYS A 169 -1.14 -1.15 -9.14
CA CYS A 169 -1.92 -0.41 -10.12
C CYS A 169 -1.50 -0.68 -11.57
N ASP A 170 -0.20 -0.78 -11.85
CA ASP A 170 0.29 -0.91 -13.22
C ASP A 170 0.33 -2.37 -13.70
N ASP A 171 0.73 -3.30 -12.81
CA ASP A 171 0.93 -4.69 -13.19
C ASP A 171 -0.35 -5.54 -13.06
N PHE A 172 -1.33 -5.13 -12.22
CA PHE A 172 -2.47 -5.98 -11.85
C PHE A 172 -3.85 -5.32 -12.01
N ARG A 173 -4.08 -4.12 -11.46
CA ARG A 173 -5.40 -3.49 -11.32
C ARG A 173 -6.23 -3.44 -12.61
N TYR A 174 -5.60 -3.22 -13.74
CA TYR A 174 -6.28 -3.06 -15.02
C TYR A 174 -6.54 -4.37 -15.77
N TYR A 175 -6.04 -5.50 -15.26
CA TYR A 175 -6.13 -6.80 -15.91
C TYR A 175 -7.07 -7.78 -15.21
N TYR A 176 -7.66 -7.38 -14.09
CA TYR A 176 -8.56 -8.18 -13.28
C TYR A 176 -9.88 -7.46 -13.03
N PRO A 177 -10.96 -8.19 -12.70
CA PRO A 177 -12.22 -7.58 -12.29
C PRO A 177 -12.00 -6.57 -11.16
N LYS A 178 -12.84 -5.54 -11.13
CA LYS A 178 -12.85 -4.56 -10.07
C LYS A 178 -13.62 -5.07 -8.86
N ALA A 179 -13.37 -4.45 -7.70
CA ALA A 179 -14.15 -4.63 -6.49
C ALA A 179 -15.58 -4.06 -6.66
N LEU A 180 -16.43 -4.29 -5.66
CA LEU A 180 -17.86 -3.90 -5.70
C LEU A 180 -18.06 -2.39 -5.82
N ASP A 181 -17.13 -1.59 -5.33
CA ASP A 181 -17.13 -0.13 -5.46
C ASP A 181 -16.72 0.37 -6.86
N ILE A 182 -16.41 -0.53 -7.79
CA ILE A 182 -15.96 -0.27 -9.17
C ILE A 182 -14.67 0.56 -9.34
N HIS A 183 -14.05 0.98 -8.24
CA HIS A 183 -12.85 1.82 -8.24
C HIS A 183 -11.58 1.07 -7.82
N HIS A 184 -11.70 0.14 -6.88
CA HIS A 184 -10.57 -0.63 -6.36
C HIS A 184 -10.36 -1.95 -7.09
N PRO A 185 -9.20 -2.60 -6.92
CA PRO A 185 -8.95 -3.95 -7.44
C PRO A 185 -9.87 -4.97 -6.75
N GLY A 186 -10.39 -5.93 -7.50
CA GLY A 186 -11.15 -7.05 -6.96
C GLY A 186 -10.28 -8.14 -6.34
N ASP A 187 -10.91 -9.16 -5.79
CA ASP A 187 -10.30 -10.27 -5.06
C ASP A 187 -9.24 -11.04 -5.87
N GLU A 188 -9.51 -11.32 -7.12
CA GLU A 188 -8.55 -11.97 -8.03
C GLU A 188 -7.26 -11.16 -8.20
N CYS A 189 -7.36 -9.82 -8.29
CA CYS A 189 -6.20 -8.95 -8.34
C CYS A 189 -5.37 -9.07 -7.05
N HIS A 190 -6.03 -9.05 -5.90
CA HIS A 190 -5.37 -9.20 -4.59
C HIS A 190 -4.67 -10.56 -4.46
N ARG A 191 -5.33 -11.64 -4.90
CA ARG A 191 -4.77 -13.00 -4.88
C ARG A 191 -3.49 -13.10 -5.72
N VAL A 192 -3.55 -12.67 -6.97
CA VAL A 192 -2.39 -12.76 -7.87
C VAL A 192 -1.25 -11.83 -7.45
N PHE A 193 -1.58 -10.69 -6.84
CA PHE A 193 -0.57 -9.79 -6.27
C PHE A 193 0.15 -10.45 -5.08
N ALA A 194 -0.58 -11.08 -4.17
CA ALA A 194 -0.01 -11.82 -3.03
C ALA A 194 0.90 -12.98 -3.50
N GLU A 195 0.44 -13.79 -4.45
CA GLU A 195 1.23 -14.89 -5.03
C GLU A 195 2.50 -14.39 -5.73
N SER A 196 2.43 -13.24 -6.38
CA SER A 196 3.59 -12.60 -7.03
C SER A 196 4.60 -12.08 -6.01
N ILE A 197 4.13 -11.52 -4.88
CA ILE A 197 5.01 -11.14 -3.77
C ILE A 197 5.69 -12.39 -3.19
N LEU A 198 4.93 -13.45 -2.91
CA LEU A 198 5.48 -14.71 -2.40
C LEU A 198 6.56 -15.24 -3.33
N THR A 199 6.31 -15.31 -4.63
CA THR A 199 7.27 -15.75 -5.63
C THR A 199 8.55 -14.90 -5.58
N TYR A 200 8.40 -13.58 -5.47
CA TYR A 200 9.56 -12.68 -5.41
C TYR A 200 10.40 -12.91 -4.14
N ILE A 201 9.78 -12.99 -2.97
CA ILE A 201 10.53 -13.12 -1.70
C ILE A 201 11.18 -14.50 -1.54
N THR A 202 10.65 -15.54 -2.22
CA THR A 202 11.20 -16.90 -2.17
C THR A 202 12.24 -17.18 -3.25
N THR A 203 12.14 -16.54 -4.40
CA THR A 203 12.98 -16.86 -5.58
C THR A 203 13.82 -15.69 -6.08
N GLY A 204 13.58 -14.47 -5.64
CA GLY A 204 14.13 -13.23 -6.19
C GLY A 204 13.63 -12.89 -7.60
N LYS A 205 12.71 -13.66 -8.17
CA LYS A 205 12.19 -13.48 -9.53
C LYS A 205 10.79 -12.89 -9.53
N ILE A 206 10.53 -12.01 -10.50
CA ILE A 206 9.19 -11.46 -10.73
C ILE A 206 8.47 -12.36 -11.73
N ASN A 207 7.34 -12.90 -11.28
CA ASN A 207 6.42 -13.57 -12.21
C ASN A 207 5.46 -12.52 -12.79
N LYS A 208 5.91 -11.82 -13.84
CA LYS A 208 5.05 -10.87 -14.57
C LYS A 208 4.20 -11.64 -15.56
N LEU A 209 2.90 -11.30 -15.59
CA LEU A 209 2.03 -11.77 -16.67
C LEU A 209 2.68 -11.49 -18.03
N SER A 210 2.72 -12.47 -18.90
CA SER A 210 3.15 -12.27 -20.28
C SER A 210 2.25 -11.23 -20.97
N ILE A 211 2.76 -10.54 -21.98
CA ILE A 211 1.97 -9.58 -22.76
C ILE A 211 0.68 -10.25 -23.29
N LEU A 212 0.77 -11.51 -23.66
CA LEU A 212 -0.34 -12.28 -24.19
C LEU A 212 -1.44 -12.55 -23.12
N GLU A 213 -1.05 -12.86 -21.90
CA GLU A 213 -1.95 -13.03 -20.77
C GLU A 213 -2.60 -11.72 -20.35
N LYS A 214 -1.84 -10.62 -20.35
CA LYS A 214 -2.37 -9.28 -20.11
C LYS A 214 -3.44 -8.90 -21.14
N VAL A 215 -3.17 -9.18 -22.42
CA VAL A 215 -4.11 -8.93 -23.53
C VAL A 215 -5.35 -9.81 -23.40
N LYS A 216 -5.21 -11.14 -23.20
CA LYS A 216 -6.33 -12.05 -23.01
C LYS A 216 -7.24 -11.61 -21.86
N ARG A 217 -6.69 -11.25 -20.70
CA ARG A 217 -7.46 -10.81 -19.53
C ARG A 217 -8.14 -9.46 -19.74
N LYS A 218 -7.56 -8.57 -20.55
CA LYS A 218 -8.18 -7.29 -20.91
C LYS A 218 -9.44 -7.48 -21.80
N PHE A 219 -9.45 -8.51 -22.64
CA PHE A 219 -10.60 -8.83 -23.51
C PHE A 219 -11.65 -9.72 -22.84
N LEU A 220 -11.30 -10.46 -21.78
CA LEU A 220 -12.25 -11.24 -20.98
C LEU A 220 -13.02 -10.40 -19.94
N LYS A 221 -12.83 -9.10 -19.93
CA LYS A 221 -13.54 -8.13 -19.06
C LYS A 221 -14.82 -7.57 -19.68
N VAL A 222 -15.38 -8.25 -20.66
CA VAL A 222 -16.70 -7.92 -21.22
C VAL A 222 -17.79 -8.65 -20.43
#